data_3e9ca8fb0b723f23eefbd38ab787c1db
#
_entry.id   3e9ca8fb0b723f23eefbd38ab787c1db
#
_cell.length_a   1.000
_cell.length_b   1.000
_cell.length_c   1.000
_cell.angle_alpha   90.00
_cell.angle_beta   90.00
_cell.angle_gamma   90.00
#
_symmetry.space_group_name_H-M   'P 1'
#
loop_
_entity.id
_entity.type
_entity.pdbx_description
1 polymer ?
#
loop_
_entity_poly.entity_id
_entity_poly.type
_entity_poly.pdbx_seq_one_letter_code
_entity_poly.pdbx_strand_id
1 'polypeptide(L)'
;MVFVLDNYDSFTYNLVQYMGELGAEMVIRRNDELTPAEVEALGPDRILISPGPCTPQDAGISIDLIRHFAKKGRRVPILGVCLGHQAIGAAFGGNVVRAPKLMHGKTSEVEHDGRTIFKGIPSAMTCTRYHSLIVAEEGLPEELEVSARTVDGETIMALRHREFPIEGVQFHPESVLTEHGKQIIANFLKM
;
A
#
# COMPACT_ATOMS: atom_id res chain seq x y z
N MET A 1 -13.23 6.32 10.89
CA MET A 1 -13.34 6.78 9.50
C MET A 1 -12.00 6.50 8.79
N VAL A 2 -12.02 5.93 7.59
CA VAL A 2 -10.83 5.72 6.74
C VAL A 2 -10.68 6.89 5.78
N PHE A 3 -9.52 7.52 5.76
CA PHE A 3 -9.18 8.48 4.72
C PHE A 3 -8.57 7.72 3.52
N VAL A 4 -9.11 7.95 2.33
CA VAL A 4 -8.63 7.35 1.07
C VAL A 4 -8.01 8.45 0.21
N LEU A 5 -6.69 8.35 -0.02
CA LEU A 5 -5.98 9.21 -0.95
C LEU A 5 -6.04 8.59 -2.35
N ASP A 6 -6.81 9.22 -3.24
CA ASP A 6 -6.97 8.78 -4.63
C ASP A 6 -5.87 9.38 -5.52
N ASN A 7 -5.01 8.54 -6.04
CA ASN A 7 -3.95 8.91 -6.98
C ASN A 7 -4.43 8.93 -8.44
N TYR A 8 -5.68 9.34 -8.68
CA TYR A 8 -6.27 9.39 -10.01
C TYR A 8 -6.30 8.02 -10.71
N ASP A 9 -6.66 6.99 -9.96
CA ASP A 9 -6.66 5.61 -10.43
C ASP A 9 -8.06 5.01 -10.50
N SER A 10 -8.34 4.29 -11.59
CA SER A 10 -9.63 3.63 -11.80
C SER A 10 -9.89 2.48 -10.80
N PHE A 11 -8.84 1.88 -10.24
CA PHE A 11 -8.95 0.80 -9.25
C PHE A 11 -9.21 1.30 -7.82
N THR A 12 -9.08 2.58 -7.54
CA THR A 12 -9.36 3.16 -6.21
C THR A 12 -10.75 2.78 -5.72
N TYR A 13 -11.76 2.85 -6.59
CA TYR A 13 -13.15 2.57 -6.20
C TYR A 13 -13.43 1.10 -5.94
N ASN A 14 -12.64 0.17 -6.47
CA ASN A 14 -12.72 -1.25 -6.10
C ASN A 14 -12.25 -1.45 -4.65
N LEU A 15 -11.20 -0.74 -4.22
CA LEU A 15 -10.77 -0.72 -2.81
C LEU A 15 -11.84 -0.10 -1.91
N VAL A 16 -12.42 1.03 -2.34
CA VAL A 16 -13.54 1.70 -1.65
C VAL A 16 -14.73 0.75 -1.50
N GLN A 17 -15.06 0.01 -2.55
CA GLN A 17 -16.14 -0.98 -2.50
C GLN A 17 -15.85 -2.07 -1.46
N TYR A 18 -14.66 -2.66 -1.45
CA TYR A 18 -14.30 -3.68 -0.47
C TYR A 18 -14.38 -3.16 0.97
N MET A 19 -13.88 -1.95 1.22
CA MET A 19 -14.00 -1.33 2.53
C MET A 19 -15.45 -1.02 2.92
N GLY A 20 -16.27 -0.55 1.95
CA GLY A 20 -17.69 -0.31 2.16
C GLY A 20 -18.47 -1.58 2.49
N GLU A 21 -18.20 -2.68 1.80
CA GLU A 21 -18.79 -4.00 2.08
C GLU A 21 -18.38 -4.53 3.48
N LEU A 22 -17.23 -4.09 3.98
CA LEU A 22 -16.75 -4.39 5.33
C LEU A 22 -17.24 -3.39 6.39
N GLY A 23 -18.12 -2.45 6.01
CA GLY A 23 -18.76 -1.50 6.92
C GLY A 23 -17.91 -0.28 7.29
N ALA A 24 -16.85 0.02 6.55
CA ALA A 24 -16.02 1.18 6.83
C ALA A 24 -16.67 2.48 6.35
N GLU A 25 -16.65 3.50 7.21
CA GLU A 25 -16.93 4.88 6.80
C GLU A 25 -15.67 5.50 6.18
N MET A 26 -15.81 6.19 5.05
CA MET A 26 -14.69 6.67 4.26
C MET A 26 -14.85 8.14 3.85
N VAL A 27 -13.73 8.84 3.78
CA VAL A 27 -13.59 10.13 3.09
C VAL A 27 -12.55 9.95 1.99
N ILE A 28 -12.96 10.15 0.74
CA ILE A 28 -12.09 10.01 -0.44
C ILE A 28 -11.73 11.42 -0.93
N ARG A 29 -10.43 11.69 -1.12
CA ARG A 29 -9.91 12.91 -1.72
C ARG A 29 -8.78 12.58 -2.68
N ARG A 30 -8.66 13.38 -3.73
CA ARG A 30 -7.54 13.27 -4.66
C ARG A 30 -6.24 13.76 -4.03
N ASN A 31 -5.13 13.33 -4.59
CA ASN A 31 -3.80 13.53 -4.02
C ASN A 31 -3.30 15.00 -4.06
N ASP A 32 -4.06 15.88 -4.65
CA ASP A 32 -3.80 17.31 -4.80
C ASP A 32 -4.89 18.22 -4.18
N GLU A 33 -5.90 17.64 -3.52
CA GLU A 33 -7.01 18.40 -2.94
C GLU A 33 -6.72 18.92 -1.53
N LEU A 34 -5.90 18.22 -0.76
CA LEU A 34 -5.63 18.54 0.65
C LEU A 34 -4.13 18.49 0.95
N THR A 35 -3.71 19.22 1.94
CA THR A 35 -2.39 19.08 2.56
C THR A 35 -2.40 17.97 3.62
N PRO A 36 -1.23 17.40 4.01
CA PRO A 36 -1.17 16.43 5.10
C PRO A 36 -1.74 16.94 6.43
N ALA A 37 -1.61 18.22 6.73
CA ALA A 37 -2.18 18.82 7.94
C ALA A 37 -3.71 18.89 7.90
N GLU A 38 -4.29 19.17 6.74
CA GLU A 38 -5.74 19.15 6.55
C GLU A 38 -6.30 17.72 6.64
N VAL A 39 -5.57 16.72 6.11
CA VAL A 39 -5.94 15.32 6.31
C VAL A 39 -5.91 14.96 7.81
N GLU A 40 -4.88 15.39 8.54
CA GLU A 40 -4.82 15.19 9.99
C GLU A 40 -6.00 15.84 10.73
N ALA A 41 -6.41 17.04 10.32
CA ALA A 41 -7.53 17.76 10.91
C ALA A 41 -8.88 17.03 10.73
N LEU A 42 -8.99 16.15 9.72
CA LEU A 42 -10.15 15.27 9.54
C LEU A 42 -10.22 14.15 10.60
N GLY A 43 -9.12 13.89 11.32
CA GLY A 43 -9.05 12.87 12.36
C GLY A 43 -9.25 11.44 11.87
N PRO A 44 -8.56 10.99 10.82
CA PRO A 44 -8.74 9.63 10.32
C PRO A 44 -8.23 8.59 11.32
N ASP A 45 -8.98 7.49 11.46
CA ASP A 45 -8.52 6.32 12.21
C ASP A 45 -7.52 5.47 11.41
N ARG A 46 -7.60 5.55 10.07
CA ARG A 46 -6.75 4.83 9.11
C ARG A 46 -6.62 5.62 7.82
N ILE A 47 -5.55 5.35 7.08
CA ILE A 47 -5.29 5.97 5.77
C ILE A 47 -4.99 4.87 4.76
N LEU A 48 -5.69 4.91 3.61
CA LEU A 48 -5.38 4.10 2.45
C LEU A 48 -4.83 5.01 1.34
N ILE A 49 -3.68 4.65 0.78
CA ILE A 49 -3.07 5.34 -0.38
C ILE A 49 -3.23 4.42 -1.58
N SER A 50 -3.99 4.87 -2.57
CA SER A 50 -4.41 4.08 -3.72
C SER A 50 -3.27 3.79 -4.71
N PRO A 51 -3.48 2.82 -5.63
CA PRO A 51 -2.74 2.77 -6.88
C PRO A 51 -2.78 4.10 -7.62
N GLY A 52 -1.94 4.24 -8.63
CA GLY A 52 -1.94 5.41 -9.50
C GLY A 52 -0.90 5.31 -10.62
N PRO A 53 -0.94 6.24 -11.56
CA PRO A 53 0.03 6.33 -12.66
C PRO A 53 1.35 6.96 -12.22
N CYS A 54 2.35 6.88 -13.09
CA CYS A 54 3.64 7.56 -12.98
C CYS A 54 4.50 7.08 -11.80
N THR A 55 5.19 7.99 -11.11
CA THR A 55 6.11 7.70 -10.01
C THR A 55 5.55 8.19 -8.67
N PRO A 56 6.06 7.72 -7.54
CA PRO A 56 5.67 8.24 -6.23
C PRO A 56 5.88 9.75 -6.08
N GLN A 57 6.88 10.31 -6.76
CA GLN A 57 7.15 11.75 -6.75
C GLN A 57 6.07 12.56 -7.49
N ASP A 58 5.37 11.92 -8.43
CA ASP A 58 4.26 12.52 -9.17
C ASP A 58 2.90 12.31 -8.47
N ALA A 59 2.89 11.62 -7.34
CA ALA A 59 1.68 11.20 -6.62
C ALA A 59 1.20 12.24 -5.57
N GLY A 60 1.28 13.52 -5.90
CA GLY A 60 0.81 14.61 -5.04
C GLY A 60 1.37 14.51 -3.63
N ILE A 61 0.49 14.54 -2.63
CA ILE A 61 0.91 14.51 -1.20
C ILE A 61 1.29 13.12 -0.68
N SER A 62 1.30 12.05 -1.49
CA SER A 62 1.44 10.67 -0.99
C SER A 62 2.66 10.47 -0.09
N ILE A 63 3.85 10.91 -0.52
CA ILE A 63 5.09 10.80 0.26
C ILE A 63 5.02 11.67 1.52
N ASP A 64 4.58 12.91 1.38
CA ASP A 64 4.52 13.86 2.50
C ASP A 64 3.47 13.45 3.53
N LEU A 65 2.36 12.85 3.09
CA LEU A 65 1.35 12.29 3.97
C LEU A 65 1.92 11.15 4.84
N ILE A 66 2.65 10.21 4.22
CA ILE A 66 3.32 9.12 4.95
C ILE A 66 4.29 9.70 5.99
N ARG A 67 5.16 10.61 5.60
CA ARG A 67 6.12 11.26 6.51
C ARG A 67 5.45 12.07 7.62
N HIS A 68 4.32 12.69 7.32
CA HIS A 68 3.55 13.46 8.29
C HIS A 68 2.99 12.58 9.41
N PHE A 69 2.50 11.38 9.08
CA PHE A 69 1.95 10.43 10.04
C PHE A 69 3.01 9.50 10.66
N ALA A 70 4.18 9.35 10.04
CA ALA A 70 5.32 8.59 10.59
C ALA A 70 6.07 9.38 11.67
N LYS A 71 5.37 9.82 12.71
CA LYS A 71 5.95 10.58 13.82
C LYS A 71 5.63 9.90 15.14
N LYS A 72 6.58 9.99 16.11
CA LYS A 72 6.37 9.46 17.47
C LYS A 72 5.08 10.03 18.07
N GLY A 73 4.28 9.17 18.67
CA GLY A 73 3.00 9.51 19.28
C GLY A 73 1.79 9.40 18.35
N ARG A 74 2.00 9.25 17.05
CA ARG A 74 0.93 8.99 16.08
C ARG A 74 0.92 7.51 15.70
N ARG A 75 -0.24 6.90 15.78
CA ARG A 75 -0.41 5.47 15.45
C ARG A 75 -1.59 5.26 14.49
N VAL A 76 -1.73 6.14 13.50
CA VAL A 76 -2.73 5.95 12.43
C VAL A 76 -2.21 4.93 11.44
N PRO A 77 -2.85 3.77 11.29
CA PRO A 77 -2.45 2.77 10.31
C PRO A 77 -2.54 3.31 8.88
N ILE A 78 -1.51 3.03 8.09
CA ILE A 78 -1.45 3.37 6.67
C ILE A 78 -1.27 2.10 5.85
N LEU A 79 -2.10 1.91 4.83
CA LEU A 79 -1.93 0.90 3.79
C LEU A 79 -1.69 1.58 2.44
N GLY A 80 -0.54 1.33 1.83
CA GLY A 80 -0.24 1.75 0.46
C GLY A 80 -0.42 0.61 -0.53
N VAL A 81 -1.15 0.84 -1.62
CA VAL A 81 -1.37 -0.15 -2.69
C VAL A 81 -0.67 0.30 -3.96
N CYS A 82 0.16 -0.56 -4.55
CA CYS A 82 0.91 -0.36 -5.78
C CYS A 82 1.75 0.93 -5.74
N LEU A 83 1.30 2.04 -6.34
CA LEU A 83 1.95 3.35 -6.22
C LEU A 83 2.06 3.80 -4.75
N GLY A 84 1.06 3.53 -3.91
CA GLY A 84 1.09 3.82 -2.48
C GLY A 84 2.17 3.02 -1.74
N HIS A 85 2.42 1.77 -2.11
CA HIS A 85 3.54 0.96 -1.61
C HIS A 85 4.89 1.56 -2.01
N GLN A 86 5.03 1.99 -3.28
CA GLN A 86 6.24 2.65 -3.76
C GLN A 86 6.46 4.00 -3.05
N ALA A 87 5.39 4.73 -2.75
CA ALA A 87 5.45 5.95 -1.96
C ALA A 87 5.94 5.70 -0.53
N ILE A 88 5.58 4.56 0.08
CA ILE A 88 6.13 4.14 1.38
C ILE A 88 7.65 3.91 1.26
N GLY A 89 8.09 3.14 0.26
CA GLY A 89 9.53 2.95 0.01
C GLY A 89 10.28 4.27 -0.11
N ALA A 90 9.77 5.17 -0.96
CA ALA A 90 10.37 6.48 -1.21
C ALA A 90 10.31 7.42 0.01
N ALA A 91 9.26 7.36 0.82
CA ALA A 91 9.09 8.21 2.00
C ALA A 91 10.21 8.03 3.04
N PHE A 92 10.74 6.82 3.15
CA PHE A 92 11.82 6.45 4.06
C PHE A 92 13.20 6.41 3.39
N GLY A 93 13.30 6.79 2.11
CA GLY A 93 14.58 6.91 1.39
C GLY A 93 14.97 5.69 0.55
N GLY A 94 14.07 4.72 0.39
CA GLY A 94 14.26 3.59 -0.51
C GLY A 94 14.21 3.99 -1.99
N ASN A 95 14.84 3.18 -2.83
CA ASN A 95 14.91 3.40 -4.28
C ASN A 95 13.73 2.76 -4.98
N VAL A 96 13.03 3.54 -5.81
CA VAL A 96 11.99 3.04 -6.73
C VAL A 96 12.58 2.99 -8.13
N VAL A 97 12.63 1.79 -8.71
CA VAL A 97 13.32 1.51 -9.97
C VAL A 97 12.41 0.79 -10.95
N ARG A 98 12.80 0.72 -12.21
CA ARG A 98 12.09 -0.09 -13.20
C ARG A 98 12.20 -1.57 -12.86
N ALA A 99 11.07 -2.26 -12.90
CA ALA A 99 11.02 -3.72 -12.76
C ALA A 99 11.79 -4.39 -13.92
N PRO A 100 12.51 -5.49 -13.66
CA PRO A 100 13.19 -6.23 -14.73
C PRO A 100 12.21 -6.81 -15.75
N LYS A 101 10.98 -7.06 -15.34
CA LYS A 101 9.88 -7.53 -16.20
C LYS A 101 8.66 -6.61 -16.05
N LEU A 102 8.10 -6.15 -17.17
CA LEU A 102 6.84 -5.41 -17.18
C LEU A 102 5.70 -6.35 -16.78
N MET A 103 4.96 -5.97 -15.75
CA MET A 103 3.78 -6.70 -15.27
C MET A 103 2.52 -5.88 -15.52
N HIS A 104 1.66 -6.38 -16.39
CA HIS A 104 0.39 -5.74 -16.71
C HIS A 104 -0.72 -6.78 -16.79
N GLY A 105 -1.55 -6.86 -15.76
CA GLY A 105 -2.63 -7.83 -15.66
C GLY A 105 -2.16 -9.29 -15.53
N LYS A 106 -0.92 -9.51 -15.10
CA LYS A 106 -0.36 -10.83 -14.87
C LYS A 106 -0.41 -11.19 -13.40
N THR A 107 -0.52 -12.48 -13.12
CA THR A 107 -0.45 -13.00 -11.75
C THR A 107 0.96 -13.50 -11.42
N SER A 108 1.28 -13.49 -10.14
CA SER A 108 2.47 -14.13 -9.57
C SER A 108 2.10 -14.78 -8.23
N GLU A 109 2.78 -15.87 -7.92
CA GLU A 109 2.74 -16.44 -6.58
C GLU A 109 3.58 -15.60 -5.63
N VAL A 110 3.03 -15.27 -4.47
CA VAL A 110 3.64 -14.40 -3.46
C VAL A 110 3.67 -15.11 -2.12
N GLU A 111 4.86 -15.21 -1.54
CA GLU A 111 5.07 -15.66 -0.16
C GLU A 111 5.10 -14.46 0.79
N HIS A 112 4.54 -14.63 1.99
CA HIS A 112 4.48 -13.59 3.01
C HIS A 112 4.72 -14.16 4.42
N ASP A 113 4.96 -13.28 5.38
CA ASP A 113 5.32 -13.63 6.75
C ASP A 113 4.12 -14.02 7.66
N GLY A 114 2.89 -13.92 7.16
CA GLY A 114 1.67 -14.26 7.90
C GLY A 114 1.30 -13.28 9.02
N ARG A 115 1.95 -12.11 9.10
CA ARG A 115 1.74 -11.13 10.17
C ARG A 115 0.84 -9.99 9.70
N THR A 116 0.24 -9.27 10.64
CA THR A 116 -0.54 -8.03 10.43
C THR A 116 -1.58 -8.18 9.31
N ILE A 117 -1.42 -7.48 8.18
CA ILE A 117 -2.36 -7.57 7.04
C ILE A 117 -2.45 -8.98 6.43
N PHE A 118 -1.43 -9.82 6.61
CA PHE A 118 -1.39 -11.20 6.12
C PHE A 118 -1.86 -12.24 7.15
N LYS A 119 -2.34 -11.80 8.32
CA LYS A 119 -2.79 -12.72 9.37
C LYS A 119 -3.93 -13.62 8.90
N GLY A 120 -3.74 -14.94 9.05
CA GLY A 120 -4.73 -15.95 8.70
C GLY A 120 -4.89 -16.20 7.20
N ILE A 121 -3.96 -15.70 6.39
CA ILE A 121 -3.90 -15.94 4.95
C ILE A 121 -2.87 -17.02 4.67
N PRO A 122 -3.19 -18.04 3.86
CA PRO A 122 -2.21 -19.02 3.41
C PRO A 122 -1.07 -18.38 2.62
N SER A 123 0.16 -18.82 2.85
CA SER A 123 1.31 -18.53 2.00
C SER A 123 1.62 -19.81 1.18
N ALA A 124 1.88 -19.81 -0.14
CA ALA A 124 1.85 -18.66 -1.02
C ALA A 124 0.43 -18.38 -1.52
N MET A 125 0.22 -17.15 -2.01
CA MET A 125 -1.07 -16.74 -2.60
C MET A 125 -0.86 -16.13 -3.99
N THR A 126 -1.85 -16.29 -4.87
CA THR A 126 -1.83 -15.68 -6.20
C THR A 126 -2.19 -14.20 -6.11
N CYS A 127 -1.35 -13.34 -6.69
CA CYS A 127 -1.54 -11.88 -6.69
C CYS A 127 -1.48 -11.29 -8.08
N THR A 128 -2.39 -10.36 -8.37
CA THR A 128 -2.41 -9.60 -9.64
C THR A 128 -1.44 -8.42 -9.58
N ARG A 129 -0.67 -8.24 -10.65
CA ARG A 129 0.34 -7.19 -10.80
C ARG A 129 0.05 -6.30 -12.00
N TYR A 130 0.08 -4.97 -11.77
CA TYR A 130 -0.06 -3.92 -12.80
C TYR A 130 0.99 -2.84 -12.59
N HIS A 131 2.28 -3.19 -12.67
CA HIS A 131 3.34 -2.22 -12.38
C HIS A 131 4.56 -2.38 -13.29
N SER A 132 5.19 -1.26 -13.59
CA SER A 132 6.49 -1.16 -14.26
C SER A 132 7.61 -0.73 -13.32
N LEU A 133 7.26 -0.28 -12.11
CA LEU A 133 8.18 0.13 -11.05
C LEU A 133 8.08 -0.81 -9.85
N ILE A 134 9.17 -0.94 -9.12
CA ILE A 134 9.27 -1.70 -7.86
C ILE A 134 10.14 -0.93 -6.87
N VAL A 135 9.98 -1.22 -5.60
CA VAL A 135 10.95 -0.84 -4.58
C VAL A 135 12.13 -1.81 -4.68
N ALA A 136 13.34 -1.25 -4.87
CA ALA A 136 14.56 -2.04 -4.94
C ALA A 136 14.96 -2.56 -3.56
N GLU A 137 15.58 -3.74 -3.53
CA GLU A 137 16.18 -4.28 -2.31
C GLU A 137 17.47 -3.52 -1.95
N GLU A 138 18.22 -3.15 -2.98
CA GLU A 138 19.43 -2.34 -2.80
C GLU A 138 19.09 -0.95 -2.27
N GLY A 139 19.66 -0.62 -1.10
CA GLY A 139 19.39 0.64 -0.42
C GLY A 139 18.03 0.69 0.29
N LEU A 140 17.40 -0.46 0.55
CA LEU A 140 16.19 -0.49 1.37
C LEU A 140 16.52 0.03 2.78
N PRO A 141 15.77 1.05 3.28
CA PRO A 141 16.01 1.62 4.61
C PRO A 141 15.83 0.59 5.74
N GLU A 142 16.63 0.70 6.80
CA GLU A 142 16.54 -0.20 7.96
C GLU A 142 15.21 -0.11 8.70
N GLU A 143 14.50 1.01 8.59
CA GLU A 143 13.17 1.21 9.16
C GLU A 143 12.09 0.33 8.52
N LEU A 144 12.35 -0.16 7.31
CA LEU A 144 11.44 -1.03 6.58
C LEU A 144 11.88 -2.49 6.63
N GLU A 145 10.92 -3.39 6.77
CA GLU A 145 11.12 -4.82 6.58
C GLU A 145 10.31 -5.32 5.38
N VAL A 146 10.85 -6.27 4.64
CA VAL A 146 10.13 -6.96 3.58
C VAL A 146 9.20 -7.97 4.21
N SER A 147 7.89 -7.83 4.00
CA SER A 147 6.86 -8.72 4.55
C SER A 147 6.31 -9.72 3.52
N ALA A 148 6.54 -9.48 2.22
CA ALA A 148 6.21 -10.44 1.16
C ALA A 148 7.14 -10.29 -0.05
N ARG A 149 7.35 -11.41 -0.78
CA ARG A 149 8.12 -11.50 -2.02
C ARG A 149 7.42 -12.40 -3.03
N THR A 150 7.76 -12.25 -4.30
CA THR A 150 7.48 -13.32 -5.27
C THR A 150 8.21 -14.61 -4.87
N VAL A 151 7.63 -15.78 -5.16
CA VAL A 151 8.21 -17.10 -4.80
C VAL A 151 9.61 -17.31 -5.38
N ASP A 152 9.91 -16.74 -6.57
CA ASP A 152 11.26 -16.71 -7.13
C ASP A 152 12.24 -15.78 -6.37
N GLY A 153 11.74 -15.00 -5.42
CA GLY A 153 12.53 -14.07 -4.61
C GLY A 153 12.94 -12.77 -5.32
N GLU A 154 12.62 -12.62 -6.61
CA GLU A 154 13.11 -11.51 -7.44
C GLU A 154 12.50 -10.15 -7.11
N THR A 155 11.27 -10.13 -6.57
CA THR A 155 10.51 -8.87 -6.39
C THR A 155 9.95 -8.74 -4.98
N ILE A 156 10.21 -7.60 -4.34
CA ILE A 156 9.53 -7.20 -3.10
C ILE A 156 8.06 -6.95 -3.43
N MET A 157 7.18 -7.65 -2.73
CA MET A 157 5.73 -7.57 -2.94
C MET A 157 4.98 -6.93 -1.78
N ALA A 158 5.61 -6.81 -0.61
CA ALA A 158 5.10 -6.01 0.49
C ALA A 158 6.23 -5.52 1.40
N LEU A 159 5.98 -4.36 2.00
CA LEU A 159 6.84 -3.72 2.99
C LEU A 159 6.04 -3.39 4.25
N ARG A 160 6.73 -3.39 5.39
CA ARG A 160 6.20 -2.97 6.69
C ARG A 160 7.22 -2.10 7.40
N HIS A 161 6.76 -1.00 8.00
CA HIS A 161 7.61 -0.21 8.90
C HIS A 161 7.74 -0.91 10.26
N ARG A 162 8.95 -0.90 10.82
CA ARG A 162 9.24 -1.65 12.07
C ARG A 162 8.61 -1.05 13.31
N GLU A 163 8.39 0.27 13.34
CA GLU A 163 7.86 0.99 14.50
C GLU A 163 6.42 1.51 14.31
N PHE A 164 6.10 1.99 13.10
CA PHE A 164 4.80 2.58 12.81
C PHE A 164 3.89 1.56 12.13
N PRO A 165 2.56 1.66 12.31
CA PRO A 165 1.62 0.78 11.62
C PRO A 165 1.44 1.17 10.15
N ILE A 166 2.54 1.16 9.40
CA ILE A 166 2.60 1.54 7.98
C ILE A 166 3.02 0.31 7.18
N GLU A 167 2.15 -0.11 6.27
CA GLU A 167 2.37 -1.27 5.40
C GLU A 167 2.02 -0.93 3.95
N GLY A 168 2.66 -1.63 3.02
CA GLY A 168 2.36 -1.48 1.61
C GLY A 168 2.45 -2.79 0.86
N VAL A 169 1.57 -2.95 -0.14
CA VAL A 169 1.55 -4.09 -1.05
C VAL A 169 1.75 -3.62 -2.48
N GLN A 170 2.67 -4.27 -3.23
CA GLN A 170 2.93 -3.94 -4.62
C GLN A 170 1.83 -4.48 -5.56
N PHE A 171 1.17 -5.56 -5.17
CA PHE A 171 0.06 -6.15 -5.90
C PHE A 171 -1.27 -5.42 -5.62
N HIS A 172 -2.31 -5.82 -6.35
CA HIS A 172 -3.64 -5.24 -6.28
C HIS A 172 -4.60 -6.17 -5.50
N PRO A 173 -4.85 -5.93 -4.21
CA PRO A 173 -5.77 -6.76 -3.42
C PRO A 173 -7.23 -6.64 -3.87
N GLU A 174 -7.59 -5.55 -4.57
CA GLU A 174 -8.92 -5.32 -5.11
C GLU A 174 -9.22 -6.10 -6.39
N SER A 175 -8.19 -6.67 -7.03
CA SER A 175 -8.37 -7.47 -8.24
C SER A 175 -9.03 -8.80 -7.94
N VAL A 176 -9.98 -9.21 -8.79
CA VAL A 176 -10.68 -10.50 -8.67
C VAL A 176 -9.75 -11.71 -8.79
N LEU A 177 -8.59 -11.55 -9.42
CA LEU A 177 -7.58 -12.61 -9.57
C LEU A 177 -6.58 -12.64 -8.40
N THR A 178 -6.67 -11.71 -7.44
CA THR A 178 -5.87 -11.75 -6.22
C THR A 178 -6.62 -12.56 -5.17
N GLU A 179 -6.00 -13.66 -4.74
CA GLU A 179 -6.55 -14.48 -3.66
C GLU A 179 -6.50 -13.72 -2.33
N HIS A 180 -7.51 -13.90 -1.49
CA HIS A 180 -7.60 -13.32 -0.16
C HIS A 180 -7.51 -11.78 -0.10
N GLY A 181 -7.67 -11.06 -1.23
CA GLY A 181 -7.53 -9.60 -1.26
C GLY A 181 -8.47 -8.87 -0.28
N LYS A 182 -9.73 -9.29 -0.21
CA LYS A 182 -10.71 -8.74 0.75
C LYS A 182 -10.32 -9.01 2.21
N GLN A 183 -9.65 -10.13 2.50
CA GLN A 183 -9.16 -10.45 3.84
C GLN A 183 -7.98 -9.55 4.23
N ILE A 184 -7.09 -9.21 3.29
CA ILE A 184 -6.02 -8.23 3.52
C ILE A 184 -6.62 -6.89 3.93
N ILE A 185 -7.63 -6.40 3.19
CA ILE A 185 -8.33 -5.15 3.51
C ILE A 185 -9.05 -5.26 4.87
N ALA A 186 -9.69 -6.40 5.16
CA ALA A 186 -10.34 -6.62 6.47
C ALA A 186 -9.33 -6.63 7.62
N ASN A 187 -8.12 -7.18 7.42
CA ASN A 187 -7.06 -7.14 8.41
C ASN A 187 -6.54 -5.71 8.63
N PHE A 188 -6.34 -4.95 7.56
CA PHE A 188 -5.98 -3.52 7.65
C PHE A 188 -7.03 -2.72 8.44
N LEU A 189 -8.32 -2.96 8.22
CA LEU A 189 -9.40 -2.29 8.95
C LEU A 189 -9.45 -2.64 10.45
N LYS A 190 -8.70 -3.63 10.90
CA LYS A 190 -8.60 -4.06 12.31
C LYS A 190 -7.30 -3.60 13.00
N MET A 191 -6.39 -2.97 12.27
CA MET A 191 -5.16 -2.42 12.85
C MET A 191 -5.45 -1.13 13.72
#